data_ff8bb3c650aa7a8119ad97e77de7528a
#
_entry.id   ff8bb3c650aa7a8119ad97e77de7528a
#
_cell.length_a   1.000
_cell.length_b   1.000
_cell.length_c   1.000
_cell.angle_alpha   90.00
_cell.angle_beta   90.00
_cell.angle_gamma   90.00
#
_symmetry.space_group_name_H-M   'P 1'
#
loop_
_entity.id
_entity.type
_entity.pdbx_description
1 polymer ?
#
loop_
_entity_poly.entity_id
_entity_poly.type
_entity_poly.pdbx_seq_one_letter_code
_entity_poly.pdbx_strand_id
1 'polypeptide(L)'
;HDWNARITRECYAALAKARVLDAQGRLRRTVNAYEWCSFDVGPTLFHWFDHHAPEVGAAIVAGDHAARVRLGYGNALAQPYHHVILPLASRRDKITEVRWGIRDFQRRFGRDPEGMWLPETAVDHETLEVLAEEGIRFTVLSPHQVTSPPPHGRPGRWQHAGRELAIFCYDGPLAHDIAFSNVLRDARGWHRRIAEVPMADDGVTICSVATDGETFGHHHRHGDLALASLIDRLEHDSEARCTNFATILADHPPIHDVTLVERTAWSCPHSLGRWLHDCGCRMNGGSSQAWRAPLRNGLLQLADGIHAAVETHWPAEAGEPWACRDAAGPLLDGVEALPGMATRLLEAERHALAMFTSCAWFFDDLERIEPPIVLRHAARALELLPEGVREPLESALLETIGQAQSNDPAKGNGIAIWQREVLREASGPARLAAGVAALRDLTPDALDDLVLPAHVVRLEGDDIVLVHRRRIDEVTRWRAETVVAGVVPMRVHVRRVDIAGQAAEHFAISVVPRPVRELLLAAARPMVFDATLGDAQREALRDGLLAPEAARMAALDGAWLLVGRDGLDEAGVVVHAALDLFDLDQATPPDAAVVAAFEALAPLPPSPTRDALASRLALALPES
;
A
#
# COMPACT_ATOMS: atom_id res chain seq x y z
N HIS A 1 -10.20 2.04 8.30
CA HIS A 1 -9.94 3.35 7.67
C HIS A 1 -9.35 3.10 6.30
N ASP A 2 -10.05 3.47 5.24
CA ASP A 2 -9.53 3.38 3.88
C ASP A 2 -8.76 4.67 3.54
N TRP A 3 -7.42 4.59 3.64
CA TRP A 3 -6.54 5.72 3.32
C TRP A 3 -6.64 6.13 1.86
N ASN A 4 -6.78 5.17 0.92
CA ASN A 4 -6.91 5.48 -0.49
C ASN A 4 -8.19 6.27 -0.76
N ALA A 5 -9.32 5.89 -0.16
CA ALA A 5 -10.56 6.65 -0.27
C ALA A 5 -10.42 8.07 0.32
N ARG A 6 -9.69 8.22 1.42
CA ARG A 6 -9.44 9.51 2.05
C ARG A 6 -8.60 10.43 1.18
N ILE A 7 -7.41 10.00 0.75
CA ILE A 7 -6.53 10.84 -0.09
C ILE A 7 -7.15 11.11 -1.46
N THR A 8 -7.92 10.15 -2.00
CA THR A 8 -8.67 10.37 -3.25
C THR A 8 -9.62 11.55 -3.10
N ARG A 9 -10.43 11.57 -2.06
CA ARG A 9 -11.39 12.65 -1.80
C ARG A 9 -10.70 13.98 -1.49
N GLU A 10 -9.65 13.97 -0.67
CA GLU A 10 -8.97 15.18 -0.18
C GLU A 10 -8.06 15.81 -1.25
N CYS A 11 -7.51 15.00 -2.17
CA CYS A 11 -6.49 15.41 -3.13
C CYS A 11 -6.84 15.05 -4.58
N TYR A 12 -6.79 13.76 -4.98
CA TYR A 12 -6.83 13.37 -6.39
C TYR A 12 -8.13 13.77 -7.11
N ALA A 13 -9.30 13.56 -6.49
CA ALA A 13 -10.58 13.98 -7.05
C ALA A 13 -10.75 15.51 -7.01
N ALA A 14 -10.22 16.18 -5.99
CA ALA A 14 -10.23 17.63 -5.88
C ALA A 14 -9.41 18.28 -7.00
N LEU A 15 -8.21 17.75 -7.31
CA LEU A 15 -7.35 18.23 -8.38
C LEU A 15 -7.94 17.99 -9.78
N ALA A 16 -8.67 16.90 -9.98
CA ALA A 16 -9.37 16.64 -11.24
C ALA A 16 -10.48 17.66 -11.54
N LYS A 17 -11.00 18.36 -10.52
CA LYS A 17 -12.04 19.39 -10.63
C LYS A 17 -11.72 20.57 -9.70
N ALA A 18 -10.48 21.05 -9.75
CA ALA A 18 -10.01 22.13 -8.90
C ALA A 18 -10.79 23.43 -9.17
N ARG A 19 -11.17 24.11 -8.12
CA ARG A 19 -12.10 25.25 -8.18
C ARG A 19 -11.35 26.57 -8.27
N VAL A 20 -11.65 27.35 -9.28
CA VAL A 20 -11.22 28.75 -9.38
C VAL A 20 -12.32 29.63 -8.79
N LEU A 21 -11.97 30.39 -7.75
CA LEU A 21 -12.90 31.26 -7.04
C LEU A 21 -12.67 32.74 -7.37
N ASP A 22 -13.74 33.54 -7.34
CA ASP A 22 -13.64 35.00 -7.41
C ASP A 22 -13.24 35.62 -6.05
N ALA A 23 -13.10 36.95 -6.02
CA ALA A 23 -12.71 37.67 -4.79
C ALA A 23 -13.75 37.56 -3.66
N GLN A 24 -14.98 37.14 -3.97
CA GLN A 24 -16.07 36.92 -3.03
C GLN A 24 -16.22 35.46 -2.64
N GLY A 25 -15.29 34.59 -3.09
CA GLY A 25 -15.29 33.15 -2.80
C GLY A 25 -16.32 32.35 -3.62
N ARG A 26 -16.93 32.94 -4.68
CA ARG A 26 -17.88 32.24 -5.55
C ARG A 26 -17.14 31.49 -6.66
N LEU A 27 -17.67 30.33 -7.03
CA LEU A 27 -17.12 29.53 -8.11
C LEU A 27 -17.21 30.28 -9.45
N ARG A 28 -16.07 30.49 -10.10
CA ARG A 28 -15.99 30.99 -11.48
C ARG A 28 -15.97 29.87 -12.51
N ARG A 29 -15.08 28.91 -12.31
CA ARG A 29 -14.91 27.72 -13.15
C ARG A 29 -14.20 26.60 -12.39
N THR A 30 -14.17 25.43 -12.98
CA THR A 30 -13.30 24.33 -12.54
C THR A 30 -12.19 24.10 -13.56
N VAL A 31 -11.05 23.64 -13.10
CA VAL A 31 -9.91 23.23 -13.94
C VAL A 31 -9.50 21.81 -13.58
N ASN A 32 -9.09 21.02 -14.55
CA ASN A 32 -8.42 19.77 -14.30
C ASN A 32 -6.90 20.06 -14.15
N ALA A 33 -6.36 20.00 -12.92
CA ALA A 33 -4.97 20.34 -12.67
C ALA A 33 -3.99 19.42 -13.42
N TYR A 34 -4.40 18.19 -13.72
CA TYR A 34 -3.58 17.23 -14.50
C TYR A 34 -3.36 17.65 -15.96
N GLU A 35 -4.16 18.57 -16.50
CA GLU A 35 -3.92 19.20 -17.80
C GLU A 35 -2.75 20.21 -17.76
N TRP A 36 -2.47 20.78 -16.58
CA TRP A 36 -1.57 21.93 -16.42
C TRP A 36 -0.25 21.61 -15.75
N CYS A 37 -0.19 20.51 -14.99
CA CYS A 37 0.97 20.12 -14.22
C CYS A 37 1.46 18.74 -14.66
N SER A 38 2.78 18.54 -14.77
CA SER A 38 3.35 17.19 -14.84
C SER A 38 3.06 16.45 -13.54
N PHE A 39 2.78 15.17 -13.62
CA PHE A 39 2.44 14.33 -12.49
C PHE A 39 2.87 12.88 -12.72
N ASP A 40 3.10 12.17 -11.63
CA ASP A 40 3.10 10.72 -11.58
C ASP A 40 2.06 10.25 -10.58
N VAL A 41 1.31 9.22 -10.94
CA VAL A 41 0.38 8.53 -10.06
C VAL A 41 0.76 7.07 -10.06
N GLY A 42 1.00 6.53 -8.86
CA GLY A 42 1.48 5.16 -8.70
C GLY A 42 0.58 4.13 -9.35
N PRO A 43 1.13 3.14 -10.08
CA PRO A 43 0.37 2.06 -10.70
C PRO A 43 -0.54 1.32 -9.71
N THR A 44 -0.09 1.14 -8.47
CA THR A 44 -0.88 0.48 -7.42
C THR A 44 -2.08 1.31 -6.98
N LEU A 45 -1.95 2.65 -6.93
CA LEU A 45 -3.07 3.55 -6.67
C LEU A 45 -4.04 3.59 -7.85
N PHE A 46 -3.53 3.63 -9.08
CA PHE A 46 -4.38 3.52 -10.26
C PHE A 46 -5.18 2.21 -10.28
N HIS A 47 -4.56 1.09 -9.89
CA HIS A 47 -5.28 -0.17 -9.75
C HIS A 47 -6.41 -0.09 -8.71
N TRP A 48 -6.21 0.67 -7.64
CA TRP A 48 -7.26 0.95 -6.67
C TRP A 48 -8.38 1.82 -7.30
N PHE A 49 -8.02 2.86 -8.08
CA PHE A 49 -9.01 3.66 -8.80
C PHE A 49 -9.87 2.83 -9.75
N ASP A 50 -9.28 1.89 -10.48
CA ASP A 50 -10.01 1.02 -11.43
C ASP A 50 -11.22 0.32 -10.75
N HIS A 51 -11.15 0.08 -9.44
CA HIS A 51 -12.17 -0.66 -8.69
C HIS A 51 -13.06 0.23 -7.80
N HIS A 52 -12.55 1.38 -7.34
CA HIS A 52 -13.19 2.16 -6.28
C HIS A 52 -13.51 3.61 -6.67
N ALA A 53 -12.83 4.15 -7.66
CA ALA A 53 -13.01 5.53 -8.12
C ALA A 53 -12.63 5.69 -9.61
N PRO A 54 -13.24 4.90 -10.53
CA PRO A 54 -12.83 4.88 -11.94
C PRO A 54 -12.98 6.24 -12.63
N GLU A 55 -13.91 7.08 -12.16
CA GLU A 55 -14.09 8.44 -12.66
C GLU A 55 -12.88 9.34 -12.36
N VAL A 56 -12.19 9.14 -11.25
CA VAL A 56 -10.98 9.89 -10.90
C VAL A 56 -9.82 9.46 -11.80
N GLY A 57 -9.62 8.16 -11.98
CA GLY A 57 -8.63 7.63 -12.92
C GLY A 57 -8.86 8.15 -14.35
N ALA A 58 -10.10 8.11 -14.82
CA ALA A 58 -10.47 8.64 -16.14
C ALA A 58 -10.20 10.16 -16.27
N ALA A 59 -10.45 10.95 -15.23
CA ALA A 59 -10.20 12.39 -15.24
C ALA A 59 -8.69 12.71 -15.27
N ILE A 60 -7.86 11.92 -14.60
CA ILE A 60 -6.38 12.03 -14.66
C ILE A 60 -5.88 11.75 -16.07
N VAL A 61 -6.33 10.67 -16.70
CA VAL A 61 -5.98 10.31 -18.08
C VAL A 61 -6.45 11.38 -19.06
N ALA A 62 -7.66 11.91 -18.87
CA ALA A 62 -8.20 13.02 -19.69
C ALA A 62 -7.34 14.29 -19.57
N GLY A 63 -6.79 14.59 -18.38
CA GLY A 63 -5.86 15.70 -18.18
C GLY A 63 -4.56 15.54 -18.98
N ASP A 64 -3.96 14.36 -18.99
CA ASP A 64 -2.78 14.06 -19.81
C ASP A 64 -3.10 14.23 -21.31
N HIS A 65 -4.23 13.71 -21.76
CA HIS A 65 -4.66 13.84 -23.15
C HIS A 65 -4.85 15.33 -23.53
N ALA A 66 -5.49 16.13 -22.69
CA ALA A 66 -5.68 17.56 -22.93
C ALA A 66 -4.32 18.31 -22.99
N ALA A 67 -3.38 17.98 -22.11
CA ALA A 67 -2.02 18.51 -22.17
C ALA A 67 -1.33 18.15 -23.48
N ARG A 68 -1.49 16.91 -23.94
CA ARG A 68 -0.91 16.46 -25.23
C ARG A 68 -1.49 17.24 -26.41
N VAL A 69 -2.79 17.53 -26.42
CA VAL A 69 -3.41 18.37 -27.45
C VAL A 69 -2.84 19.78 -27.44
N ARG A 70 -2.61 20.34 -26.25
CA ARG A 70 -2.13 21.71 -26.07
C ARG A 70 -0.62 21.88 -26.35
N LEU A 71 0.20 20.89 -25.94
CA LEU A 71 1.67 21.00 -25.90
C LEU A 71 2.40 20.05 -26.85
N GLY A 72 1.70 19.10 -27.47
CA GLY A 72 2.31 18.03 -28.27
C GLY A 72 2.75 16.80 -27.44
N TYR A 73 2.94 16.97 -26.12
CA TYR A 73 3.33 15.93 -25.17
C TYR A 73 2.39 15.93 -23.96
N GLY A 74 2.19 14.75 -23.36
CA GLY A 74 1.40 14.59 -22.15
C GLY A 74 2.14 15.03 -20.90
N ASN A 75 1.40 15.19 -19.80
CA ASN A 75 1.93 15.61 -18.50
C ASN A 75 2.31 14.43 -17.60
N ALA A 76 1.73 13.25 -17.84
CA ALA A 76 2.00 12.08 -17.03
C ALA A 76 3.43 11.58 -17.21
N LEU A 77 4.08 11.22 -16.12
CA LEU A 77 5.34 10.52 -16.02
C LEU A 77 5.08 9.07 -15.60
N ALA A 78 5.86 8.13 -16.15
CA ALA A 78 5.89 6.77 -15.60
C ALA A 78 6.63 6.73 -14.26
N GLN A 79 6.50 5.63 -13.53
CA GLN A 79 7.34 5.32 -12.38
C GLN A 79 7.55 3.80 -12.28
N PRO A 80 8.57 3.32 -11.54
CA PRO A 80 8.72 1.91 -11.23
C PRO A 80 7.47 1.37 -10.55
N TYR A 81 7.06 0.15 -10.92
CA TYR A 81 5.70 -0.33 -10.63
C TYR A 81 5.34 -0.36 -9.14
N HIS A 82 6.23 -0.88 -8.28
CA HIS A 82 5.97 -1.02 -6.84
C HIS A 82 6.56 0.12 -5.99
N HIS A 83 6.96 1.24 -6.59
CA HIS A 83 7.54 2.37 -5.87
C HIS A 83 8.78 1.99 -5.04
N VAL A 84 9.69 1.21 -5.62
CA VAL A 84 10.90 0.73 -4.96
C VAL A 84 12.05 1.73 -5.09
N ILE A 85 12.99 1.69 -4.14
CA ILE A 85 14.24 2.45 -4.22
C ILE A 85 15.19 1.71 -5.18
N LEU A 86 15.12 2.04 -6.47
CA LEU A 86 15.84 1.33 -7.53
C LEU A 86 17.34 1.13 -7.24
N PRO A 87 18.09 2.12 -6.72
CA PRO A 87 19.50 1.91 -6.39
C PRO A 87 19.78 0.80 -5.36
N LEU A 88 18.75 0.30 -4.68
CA LEU A 88 18.85 -0.79 -3.71
C LEU A 88 18.34 -2.14 -4.26
N ALA A 89 17.85 -2.16 -5.48
CA ALA A 89 17.43 -3.37 -6.17
C ALA A 89 18.57 -3.95 -7.01
N SER A 90 18.51 -5.26 -7.28
CA SER A 90 19.39 -5.87 -8.28
C SER A 90 19.12 -5.30 -9.67
N ARG A 91 20.12 -5.33 -10.58
CA ARG A 91 19.91 -4.86 -11.96
C ARG A 91 18.72 -5.56 -12.63
N ARG A 92 18.56 -6.85 -12.41
CA ARG A 92 17.45 -7.64 -12.94
C ARG A 92 16.10 -7.11 -12.45
N ASP A 93 15.99 -6.80 -11.15
CA ASP A 93 14.75 -6.29 -10.57
C ASP A 93 14.48 -4.84 -10.96
N LYS A 94 15.53 -4.00 -11.10
CA LYS A 94 15.41 -2.66 -11.69
C LYS A 94 14.76 -2.71 -13.07
N ILE A 95 15.24 -3.63 -13.93
CA ILE A 95 14.70 -3.80 -15.30
C ILE A 95 13.22 -4.18 -15.24
N THR A 96 12.86 -5.15 -14.40
CA THR A 96 11.46 -5.59 -14.27
C THR A 96 10.56 -4.47 -13.75
N GLU A 97 10.98 -3.77 -12.71
CA GLU A 97 10.22 -2.66 -12.11
C GLU A 97 9.97 -1.53 -13.13
N VAL A 98 11.00 -1.19 -13.92
CA VAL A 98 10.90 -0.16 -14.96
C VAL A 98 9.99 -0.63 -16.09
N ARG A 99 10.16 -1.84 -16.62
CA ARG A 99 9.32 -2.41 -17.68
C ARG A 99 7.86 -2.50 -17.27
N TRP A 100 7.60 -2.96 -16.07
CA TRP A 100 6.24 -3.05 -15.56
C TRP A 100 5.60 -1.67 -15.36
N GLY A 101 6.37 -0.68 -14.91
CA GLY A 101 5.92 0.70 -14.83
C GLY A 101 5.59 1.28 -16.21
N ILE A 102 6.44 1.05 -17.21
CA ILE A 102 6.21 1.47 -18.61
C ILE A 102 4.96 0.78 -19.17
N ARG A 103 4.80 -0.53 -18.95
CA ARG A 103 3.64 -1.29 -19.45
C ARG A 103 2.32 -0.80 -18.84
N ASP A 104 2.27 -0.52 -17.54
CA ASP A 104 1.08 0.05 -16.90
C ASP A 104 0.78 1.46 -17.44
N PHE A 105 1.81 2.28 -17.63
CA PHE A 105 1.68 3.59 -18.24
C PHE A 105 1.09 3.51 -19.67
N GLN A 106 1.64 2.65 -20.52
CA GLN A 106 1.15 2.43 -21.90
C GLN A 106 -0.33 1.99 -21.89
N ARG A 107 -0.69 1.09 -21.00
CA ARG A 107 -2.07 0.60 -20.86
C ARG A 107 -3.04 1.73 -20.49
N ARG A 108 -2.63 2.67 -19.64
CA ARG A 108 -3.49 3.74 -19.13
C ARG A 108 -3.55 4.95 -20.05
N PHE A 109 -2.41 5.39 -20.53
CA PHE A 109 -2.29 6.62 -21.29
C PHE A 109 -2.24 6.41 -22.82
N GLY A 110 -2.17 5.16 -23.29
CA GLY A 110 -2.17 4.80 -24.72
C GLY A 110 -0.97 5.34 -25.51
N ARG A 111 0.15 5.57 -24.82
CA ARG A 111 1.41 6.09 -25.38
C ARG A 111 2.62 5.61 -24.60
N ASP A 112 3.81 5.76 -25.20
CA ASP A 112 5.06 5.54 -24.49
C ASP A 112 5.35 6.72 -23.54
N PRO A 113 5.94 6.47 -22.35
CA PRO A 113 6.39 7.55 -21.49
C PRO A 113 7.67 8.20 -22.00
N GLU A 114 7.73 9.51 -22.02
CA GLU A 114 8.97 10.24 -22.31
C GLU A 114 9.87 10.30 -21.08
N GLY A 115 9.29 10.43 -19.89
CA GLY A 115 10.01 10.54 -18.63
C GLY A 115 9.52 9.56 -17.57
N MET A 116 10.39 9.30 -16.61
CA MET A 116 10.08 8.48 -15.45
C MET A 116 10.45 9.21 -14.17
N TRP A 117 9.50 9.26 -13.23
CA TRP A 117 9.75 9.67 -11.86
C TRP A 117 10.40 8.53 -11.10
N LEU A 118 11.48 8.80 -10.40
CA LEU A 118 12.12 7.84 -9.51
C LEU A 118 11.55 7.99 -8.09
N PRO A 119 11.09 6.91 -7.45
CA PRO A 119 10.63 6.94 -6.07
C PRO A 119 11.66 7.62 -5.16
N GLU A 120 11.22 8.63 -4.41
CA GLU A 120 12.07 9.47 -3.56
C GLU A 120 13.22 10.18 -4.31
N THR A 121 13.11 10.32 -5.63
CA THR A 121 14.20 10.73 -6.54
C THR A 121 15.49 9.91 -6.36
N ALA A 122 15.38 8.72 -5.78
CA ALA A 122 16.52 7.87 -5.47
C ALA A 122 17.22 7.40 -6.75
N VAL A 123 18.52 7.67 -6.86
CA VAL A 123 19.26 7.53 -8.11
C VAL A 123 20.68 7.00 -7.91
N ASP A 124 21.13 6.18 -8.85
CA ASP A 124 22.51 5.79 -9.11
C ASP A 124 22.76 5.66 -10.62
N HIS A 125 24.01 5.50 -11.04
CA HIS A 125 24.34 5.35 -12.46
C HIS A 125 23.64 4.15 -13.10
N GLU A 126 23.61 3.00 -12.42
CA GLU A 126 22.96 1.80 -12.94
C GLU A 126 21.45 1.99 -13.16
N THR A 127 20.78 2.74 -12.29
CA THR A 127 19.37 3.10 -12.47
C THR A 127 19.17 3.92 -13.73
N LEU A 128 20.00 4.95 -13.95
CA LEU A 128 19.90 5.79 -15.15
C LEU A 128 20.25 5.02 -16.45
N GLU A 129 21.19 4.07 -16.37
CA GLU A 129 21.47 3.16 -17.49
C GLU A 129 20.24 2.34 -17.86
N VAL A 130 19.56 1.73 -16.85
CA VAL A 130 18.34 0.95 -17.09
C VAL A 130 17.24 1.83 -17.68
N LEU A 131 17.03 3.04 -17.17
CA LEU A 131 16.06 3.97 -17.77
C LEU A 131 16.35 4.24 -19.24
N ALA A 132 17.61 4.56 -19.58
CA ALA A 132 18.01 4.84 -20.94
C ALA A 132 17.88 3.61 -21.86
N GLU A 133 18.20 2.40 -21.36
CA GLU A 133 18.03 1.13 -22.07
C GLU A 133 16.57 0.80 -22.38
N GLU A 134 15.67 1.15 -21.46
CA GLU A 134 14.23 0.93 -21.61
C GLU A 134 13.50 2.11 -22.32
N GLY A 135 14.27 3.06 -22.90
CA GLY A 135 13.74 4.10 -23.77
C GLY A 135 13.23 5.35 -23.06
N ILE A 136 13.43 5.49 -21.77
CA ILE A 136 13.13 6.71 -21.02
C ILE A 136 14.12 7.80 -21.43
N ARG A 137 13.61 9.00 -21.70
CA ARG A 137 14.39 10.13 -22.22
C ARG A 137 14.85 11.09 -21.13
N PHE A 138 14.11 11.18 -20.01
CA PHE A 138 14.46 12.07 -18.91
C PHE A 138 13.94 11.59 -17.56
N THR A 139 14.58 12.11 -16.52
CA THR A 139 14.07 12.07 -15.14
C THR A 139 14.20 13.42 -14.46
N VAL A 140 13.58 13.59 -13.30
CA VAL A 140 13.61 14.82 -12.49
C VAL A 140 14.29 14.53 -11.16
N LEU A 141 15.28 15.33 -10.80
CA LEU A 141 16.08 15.17 -9.58
C LEU A 141 16.09 16.46 -8.74
N SER A 142 16.43 16.32 -7.48
CA SER A 142 16.74 17.44 -6.62
C SER A 142 18.09 18.08 -7.02
N PRO A 143 18.26 19.41 -6.89
CA PRO A 143 19.50 20.09 -7.27
C PRO A 143 20.77 19.53 -6.59
N HIS A 144 20.66 19.00 -5.38
CA HIS A 144 21.81 18.45 -4.66
C HIS A 144 22.25 17.06 -5.14
N GLN A 145 21.48 16.45 -6.03
CA GLN A 145 21.79 15.11 -6.59
C GLN A 145 22.69 15.19 -7.83
N VAL A 146 23.03 16.38 -8.26
CA VAL A 146 24.04 16.64 -9.29
C VAL A 146 25.05 17.66 -8.79
N THR A 147 26.32 17.57 -9.24
CA THR A 147 27.38 18.46 -8.78
C THR A 147 27.21 19.90 -9.27
N SER A 148 26.63 20.09 -10.44
CA SER A 148 26.42 21.40 -11.08
C SER A 148 25.08 21.38 -11.81
N PRO A 149 23.98 21.75 -11.14
CA PRO A 149 22.69 21.87 -11.78
C PRO A 149 22.74 22.79 -13.00
N PRO A 150 22.14 22.45 -14.14
CA PRO A 150 22.11 23.31 -15.31
C PRO A 150 21.47 24.67 -14.95
N PRO A 151 21.98 25.79 -15.48
CA PRO A 151 21.44 27.10 -15.19
C PRO A 151 20.02 27.25 -15.77
N HIS A 152 19.24 28.16 -15.19
CA HIS A 152 17.90 28.53 -15.65
C HIS A 152 16.91 27.35 -15.77
N GLY A 153 17.08 26.29 -14.94
CA GLY A 153 16.20 25.12 -14.94
C GLY A 153 16.23 24.28 -16.22
N ARG A 154 17.21 24.51 -17.11
CA ARG A 154 17.39 23.77 -18.37
C ARG A 154 17.69 22.30 -18.09
N PRO A 155 17.37 21.38 -19.03
CA PRO A 155 17.79 19.99 -18.91
C PRO A 155 19.31 19.86 -19.02
N GLY A 156 19.89 19.01 -18.17
CA GLY A 156 21.29 18.60 -18.26
C GLY A 156 21.43 17.23 -18.92
N ARG A 157 22.57 17.00 -19.58
CA ARG A 157 22.90 15.73 -20.20
C ARG A 157 23.74 14.88 -19.26
N TRP A 158 23.16 13.77 -18.81
CA TRP A 158 23.91 12.71 -18.14
C TRP A 158 24.40 11.71 -19.18
N GLN A 159 25.67 11.31 -19.08
CA GLN A 159 26.28 10.30 -19.90
C GLN A 159 27.10 9.33 -19.06
N HIS A 160 26.90 8.04 -19.24
CA HIS A 160 27.66 6.98 -18.59
C HIS A 160 27.59 5.69 -19.39
N ALA A 161 28.70 4.94 -19.47
CA ALA A 161 28.78 3.64 -20.13
C ALA A 161 28.16 3.61 -21.55
N GLY A 162 28.27 4.71 -22.31
CA GLY A 162 27.70 4.84 -23.65
C GLY A 162 26.19 5.05 -23.70
N ARG A 163 25.55 5.33 -22.55
CA ARG A 163 24.15 5.72 -22.44
C ARG A 163 24.03 7.20 -22.15
N GLU A 164 22.88 7.76 -22.50
CA GLU A 164 22.58 9.18 -22.33
C GLU A 164 21.14 9.34 -21.83
N LEU A 165 20.90 10.30 -20.94
CA LEU A 165 19.59 10.65 -20.42
C LEU A 165 19.57 12.13 -20.03
N ALA A 166 18.42 12.82 -20.23
CA ALA A 166 18.25 14.18 -19.76
C ALA A 166 17.85 14.21 -18.29
N ILE A 167 18.45 15.13 -17.53
CA ILE A 167 18.11 15.35 -16.13
C ILE A 167 17.59 16.77 -15.96
N PHE A 168 16.38 16.88 -15.40
CA PHE A 168 15.85 18.15 -14.93
C PHE A 168 16.09 18.29 -13.43
N CYS A 169 16.55 19.48 -13.01
CA CYS A 169 16.64 19.83 -11.60
C CYS A 169 15.55 20.85 -11.28
N TYR A 170 14.69 20.53 -10.30
CA TYR A 170 13.65 21.46 -9.89
C TYR A 170 14.21 22.58 -8.97
N ASP A 171 13.44 23.68 -8.82
CA ASP A 171 13.76 24.75 -7.85
C ASP A 171 13.56 24.23 -6.42
N GLY A 172 14.66 23.86 -5.77
CA GLY A 172 14.64 23.26 -4.42
C GLY A 172 14.03 24.18 -3.36
N PRO A 173 14.46 25.45 -3.25
CA PRO A 173 13.88 26.42 -2.31
C PRO A 173 12.37 26.61 -2.48
N LEU A 174 11.89 26.79 -3.71
CA LEU A 174 10.47 26.97 -3.98
C LEU A 174 9.67 25.68 -3.71
N ALA A 175 10.17 24.53 -4.10
CA ALA A 175 9.56 23.23 -3.82
C ALA A 175 9.45 22.97 -2.30
N HIS A 176 10.51 23.27 -1.54
CA HIS A 176 10.51 23.17 -0.08
C HIS A 176 9.45 24.09 0.55
N ASP A 177 9.34 25.33 0.09
CA ASP A 177 8.38 26.27 0.64
C ASP A 177 6.92 25.90 0.32
N ILE A 178 6.68 25.28 -0.83
CA ILE A 178 5.36 24.74 -1.19
C ILE A 178 5.00 23.57 -0.26
N ALA A 179 5.94 22.67 -0.01
CA ALA A 179 5.69 21.48 0.80
C ALA A 179 5.60 21.78 2.31
N PHE A 180 6.43 22.71 2.84
CA PHE A 180 6.62 22.86 4.28
C PHE A 180 6.36 24.27 4.83
N SER A 181 6.04 25.25 3.97
CA SER A 181 5.78 26.64 4.38
C SER A 181 4.36 27.09 4.02
N ASN A 182 4.16 28.40 3.91
CA ASN A 182 2.83 28.98 3.71
C ASN A 182 2.56 29.47 2.27
N VAL A 183 3.34 29.03 1.29
CA VAL A 183 3.19 29.48 -0.11
C VAL A 183 1.78 29.22 -0.64
N LEU A 184 1.19 28.09 -0.30
CA LEU A 184 -0.17 27.73 -0.74
C LEU A 184 -1.29 28.59 -0.12
N ARG A 185 -0.97 29.48 0.83
CA ARG A 185 -1.94 30.45 1.39
C ARG A 185 -2.04 31.75 0.57
N ASP A 186 -1.05 32.00 -0.31
CA ASP A 186 -1.01 33.19 -1.16
C ASP A 186 -0.64 32.82 -2.61
N ALA A 187 -1.63 32.43 -3.39
CA ALA A 187 -1.43 32.10 -4.81
C ALA A 187 -0.90 33.28 -5.64
N ARG A 188 -1.13 34.53 -5.21
CA ARG A 188 -0.54 35.72 -5.88
C ARG A 188 0.95 35.84 -5.58
N GLY A 189 1.34 35.63 -4.33
CA GLY A 189 2.73 35.56 -3.94
C GLY A 189 3.48 34.43 -4.61
N TRP A 190 2.84 33.26 -4.74
CA TRP A 190 3.40 32.13 -5.47
C TRP A 190 3.62 32.46 -6.96
N HIS A 191 2.61 33.00 -7.65
CA HIS A 191 2.73 33.46 -9.05
C HIS A 191 3.87 34.48 -9.21
N ARG A 192 3.97 35.48 -8.32
CA ARG A 192 5.05 36.49 -8.32
C ARG A 192 6.42 35.86 -8.18
N ARG A 193 6.61 34.87 -7.31
CA ARG A 193 7.88 34.15 -7.15
C ARG A 193 8.30 33.42 -8.44
N ILE A 194 7.34 32.87 -9.19
CA ILE A 194 7.60 32.28 -10.49
C ILE A 194 8.03 33.35 -11.50
N ALA A 195 7.34 34.48 -11.54
CA ALA A 195 7.64 35.59 -12.47
C ALA A 195 8.98 36.28 -12.15
N GLU A 196 9.44 36.25 -10.92
CA GLU A 196 10.71 36.86 -10.48
C GLU A 196 11.94 35.96 -10.68
N VAL A 197 11.78 34.75 -11.23
CA VAL A 197 12.92 33.86 -11.55
C VAL A 197 13.82 34.56 -12.59
N PRO A 198 15.15 34.63 -12.36
CA PRO A 198 16.06 35.32 -13.28
C PRO A 198 15.97 34.77 -14.70
N MET A 199 15.73 35.66 -15.66
CA MET A 199 15.64 35.31 -17.08
C MET A 199 17.05 35.05 -17.65
N ALA A 200 17.17 34.03 -18.49
CA ALA A 200 18.37 33.75 -19.25
C ALA A 200 18.53 34.77 -20.40
N ASP A 201 19.77 34.94 -20.91
CA ASP A 201 20.08 35.90 -21.98
C ASP A 201 19.30 35.60 -23.27
N ASP A 202 18.96 34.35 -23.54
CA ASP A 202 18.16 33.92 -24.68
C ASP A 202 16.63 34.04 -24.44
N GLY A 203 16.23 34.58 -23.32
CA GLY A 203 14.83 34.81 -22.97
C GLY A 203 14.05 33.56 -22.50
N VAL A 204 14.73 32.43 -22.25
CA VAL A 204 14.04 31.20 -21.81
C VAL A 204 14.60 30.68 -20.49
N THR A 205 13.81 30.79 -19.45
CA THR A 205 14.06 30.19 -18.13
C THR A 205 12.92 29.24 -17.76
N ILE A 206 13.26 28.13 -17.16
CA ILE A 206 12.32 27.10 -16.73
C ILE A 206 12.25 27.12 -15.21
N CYS A 207 11.08 27.40 -14.66
CA CYS A 207 10.80 27.24 -13.24
C CYS A 207 10.01 25.97 -13.05
N SER A 208 10.64 24.92 -12.55
CA SER A 208 9.97 23.67 -12.20
C SER A 208 10.03 23.44 -10.69
N VAL A 209 8.99 22.85 -10.14
CA VAL A 209 8.90 22.46 -8.72
C VAL A 209 8.46 21.01 -8.65
N ALA A 210 8.91 20.30 -7.62
CA ALA A 210 8.50 18.94 -7.34
C ALA A 210 8.06 18.84 -5.88
N THR A 211 6.88 18.24 -5.66
CA THR A 211 6.31 18.00 -4.33
C THR A 211 5.35 16.81 -4.41
N ASP A 212 5.08 16.18 -3.28
CA ASP A 212 4.06 15.13 -3.19
C ASP A 212 2.72 15.65 -3.70
N GLY A 213 1.99 14.81 -4.44
CA GLY A 213 0.66 15.17 -4.96
C GLY A 213 -0.31 15.48 -3.84
N GLU A 214 -0.20 14.76 -2.72
CA GLU A 214 -1.00 14.91 -1.51
C GLU A 214 -0.79 16.27 -0.81
N THR A 215 0.25 17.01 -1.16
CA THR A 215 0.46 18.41 -0.71
C THR A 215 -0.76 19.27 -1.00
N PHE A 216 -1.45 19.04 -2.12
CA PHE A 216 -2.56 19.86 -2.60
C PHE A 216 -3.93 19.37 -2.11
N GLY A 217 -4.13 19.26 -0.81
CA GLY A 217 -5.42 18.92 -0.21
C GLY A 217 -5.32 18.12 1.07
N HIS A 218 -4.43 17.11 1.11
CA HIS A 218 -4.23 16.29 2.30
C HIS A 218 -3.23 16.93 3.28
N HIS A 219 -2.02 17.27 2.83
CA HIS A 219 -1.02 17.92 3.70
C HIS A 219 -1.38 19.38 3.97
N HIS A 220 -1.81 20.10 2.95
CA HIS A 220 -2.28 21.48 3.06
C HIS A 220 -3.73 21.59 2.62
N ARG A 221 -4.63 21.69 3.60
CA ARG A 221 -6.04 21.89 3.34
C ARG A 221 -6.24 23.10 2.42
N HIS A 222 -7.05 22.92 1.36
CA HIS A 222 -7.29 23.92 0.32
C HIS A 222 -6.10 24.23 -0.60
N GLY A 223 -5.05 23.40 -0.60
CA GLY A 223 -3.94 23.50 -1.55
C GLY A 223 -4.39 23.38 -3.02
N ASP A 224 -5.44 22.60 -3.28
CA ASP A 224 -6.12 22.50 -4.57
C ASP A 224 -6.61 23.84 -5.10
N LEU A 225 -7.17 24.69 -4.22
CA LEU A 225 -7.63 26.05 -4.57
C LEU A 225 -6.46 26.98 -4.92
N ALA A 226 -5.34 26.85 -4.20
CA ALA A 226 -4.15 27.64 -4.49
C ALA A 226 -3.57 27.28 -5.87
N LEU A 227 -3.47 25.97 -6.16
CA LEU A 227 -3.00 25.50 -7.47
C LEU A 227 -3.95 25.92 -8.59
N ALA A 228 -5.27 25.79 -8.41
CA ALA A 228 -6.26 26.26 -9.39
C ALA A 228 -6.15 27.76 -9.66
N SER A 229 -5.95 28.58 -8.61
CA SER A 229 -5.73 30.02 -8.75
C SER A 229 -4.42 30.37 -9.45
N LEU A 230 -3.35 29.60 -9.23
CA LEU A 230 -2.09 29.75 -9.93
C LEU A 230 -2.26 29.43 -11.43
N ILE A 231 -2.90 28.31 -11.75
CA ILE A 231 -3.18 27.90 -13.14
C ILE A 231 -3.99 28.99 -13.86
N ASP A 232 -5.08 29.49 -13.24
CA ASP A 232 -5.91 30.55 -13.81
C ASP A 232 -5.12 31.83 -14.10
N ARG A 233 -4.12 32.17 -13.27
CA ARG A 233 -3.23 33.33 -13.50
C ARG A 233 -2.26 33.06 -14.64
N LEU A 234 -1.59 31.91 -14.65
CA LEU A 234 -0.60 31.56 -15.67
C LEU A 234 -1.24 31.40 -17.06
N GLU A 235 -2.52 30.99 -17.13
CA GLU A 235 -3.25 30.92 -18.40
C GLU A 235 -3.48 32.29 -19.04
N HIS A 236 -3.53 33.35 -18.24
CA HIS A 236 -3.73 34.74 -18.69
C HIS A 236 -2.44 35.58 -18.62
N ASP A 237 -1.31 34.99 -18.25
CA ASP A 237 -0.02 35.67 -18.17
C ASP A 237 0.60 35.82 -19.56
N SER A 238 1.19 36.99 -19.82
CA SER A 238 1.86 37.26 -21.10
C SER A 238 3.34 36.89 -21.10
N GLU A 239 3.95 36.67 -19.94
CA GLU A 239 5.38 36.47 -19.77
C GLU A 239 5.71 35.02 -19.36
N ALA A 240 4.79 34.38 -18.61
CA ALA A 240 4.96 33.01 -18.16
C ALA A 240 3.87 32.09 -18.69
N ARG A 241 4.21 30.87 -19.05
CA ARG A 241 3.26 29.85 -19.51
C ARG A 241 3.51 28.50 -18.87
N CYS A 242 2.45 27.75 -18.56
CA CYS A 242 2.55 26.36 -18.15
C CYS A 242 2.97 25.47 -19.33
N THR A 243 3.96 24.63 -19.08
CA THR A 243 4.49 23.65 -20.04
C THR A 243 4.80 22.34 -19.30
N ASN A 244 5.40 21.37 -19.96
CA ASN A 244 5.87 20.12 -19.36
C ASN A 244 7.30 19.76 -19.77
N PHE A 245 7.89 18.82 -19.06
CA PHE A 245 9.29 18.44 -19.26
C PHE A 245 9.57 17.88 -20.67
N ALA A 246 8.65 17.10 -21.24
CA ALA A 246 8.82 16.52 -22.57
C ALA A 246 8.83 17.58 -23.67
N THR A 247 7.94 18.59 -23.58
CA THR A 247 7.92 19.74 -24.48
C THR A 247 9.23 20.53 -24.38
N ILE A 248 9.67 20.81 -23.15
CA ILE A 248 10.94 21.51 -22.93
C ILE A 248 12.11 20.72 -23.50
N LEU A 249 12.16 19.41 -23.32
CA LEU A 249 13.23 18.57 -23.84
C LEU A 249 13.28 18.58 -25.38
N ALA A 250 12.11 18.64 -26.02
CA ALA A 250 12.02 18.72 -27.47
C ALA A 250 12.46 20.08 -28.03
N ASP A 251 12.04 21.18 -27.39
CA ASP A 251 12.34 22.54 -27.81
C ASP A 251 13.76 22.98 -27.40
N HIS A 252 14.27 22.49 -26.29
CA HIS A 252 15.53 22.86 -25.66
C HIS A 252 16.33 21.63 -25.24
N PRO A 253 16.93 20.88 -26.17
CA PRO A 253 17.74 19.70 -25.83
C PRO A 253 18.92 20.09 -24.92
N PRO A 254 19.40 19.15 -24.06
CA PRO A 254 20.46 19.44 -23.10
C PRO A 254 21.78 19.81 -23.80
N ILE A 255 22.35 20.94 -23.39
CA ILE A 255 23.65 21.46 -23.87
C ILE A 255 24.73 21.44 -22.78
N HIS A 256 24.35 21.21 -21.55
CA HIS A 256 25.25 21.15 -20.37
C HIS A 256 25.35 19.71 -19.89
N ASP A 257 26.57 19.24 -19.69
CA ASP A 257 26.78 17.94 -19.04
C ASP A 257 26.60 18.05 -17.53
N VAL A 258 25.99 17.04 -16.94
CA VAL A 258 25.80 16.93 -15.49
C VAL A 258 26.47 15.69 -14.94
N THR A 259 27.08 15.83 -13.77
CA THR A 259 27.67 14.72 -13.01
C THR A 259 26.76 14.35 -11.86
N LEU A 260 26.34 13.11 -11.81
CA LEU A 260 25.48 12.57 -10.75
C LEU A 260 26.23 12.48 -9.41
N VAL A 261 25.56 12.79 -8.34
CA VAL A 261 25.97 12.44 -6.98
C VAL A 261 25.35 11.07 -6.66
N GLU A 262 26.21 10.06 -6.63
CA GLU A 262 25.82 8.65 -6.55
C GLU A 262 25.03 8.30 -5.29
N ARG A 263 23.99 7.46 -5.46
CA ARG A 263 23.20 6.83 -4.39
C ARG A 263 22.58 7.87 -3.45
N THR A 264 21.91 8.87 -4.02
CA THR A 264 21.24 9.95 -3.30
C THR A 264 19.73 9.89 -3.49
N ALA A 265 18.99 10.57 -2.59
CA ALA A 265 17.54 10.75 -2.63
C ALA A 265 17.16 12.13 -2.08
N TRP A 266 15.99 12.66 -2.45
CA TRP A 266 15.57 14.00 -2.00
C TRP A 266 15.23 14.07 -0.53
N SER A 267 14.75 12.97 0.06
CA SER A 267 14.21 12.91 1.42
C SER A 267 15.20 12.34 2.45
N CYS A 268 16.44 12.02 2.05
CA CYS A 268 17.45 11.51 2.97
C CYS A 268 18.83 12.16 2.72
N PRO A 269 19.29 13.10 3.58
CA PRO A 269 20.62 13.70 3.44
C PRO A 269 21.77 12.72 3.71
N HIS A 270 21.48 11.50 4.17
CA HIS A 270 22.44 10.43 4.43
C HIS A 270 22.46 9.41 3.29
N SER A 271 22.44 9.87 2.05
CA SER A 271 22.35 9.03 0.84
C SER A 271 21.03 8.23 0.83
N LEU A 272 21.10 6.90 0.84
CA LEU A 272 19.95 6.00 0.91
C LEU A 272 19.73 5.40 2.31
N GLY A 273 20.33 5.99 3.34
CA GLY A 273 20.36 5.46 4.70
C GLY A 273 18.98 5.18 5.29
N ARG A 274 17.96 6.01 4.95
CA ARG A 274 16.57 5.82 5.40
C ARG A 274 16.03 4.40 5.12
N TRP A 275 16.40 3.82 4.01
CA TRP A 275 15.93 2.49 3.57
C TRP A 275 16.88 1.35 3.92
N LEU A 276 18.01 1.64 4.57
CA LEU A 276 19.04 0.66 4.91
C LEU A 276 19.23 0.46 6.42
N HIS A 277 19.23 1.55 7.20
CA HIS A 277 19.59 1.51 8.61
C HIS A 277 19.06 2.73 9.38
N ASP A 278 19.40 2.83 10.66
CA ASP A 278 19.17 4.03 11.44
C ASP A 278 20.15 5.13 11.02
N CYS A 279 19.74 5.97 10.08
CA CYS A 279 20.49 7.12 9.62
C CYS A 279 20.15 8.42 10.39
N GLY A 280 19.24 8.36 11.35
CA GLY A 280 18.72 9.49 12.09
C GLY A 280 17.56 10.24 11.42
N CYS A 281 17.19 9.92 10.18
CA CYS A 281 16.01 10.50 9.52
C CYS A 281 14.73 9.98 10.16
N ARG A 282 13.93 10.86 10.78
CA ARG A 282 12.70 10.54 11.51
C ARG A 282 11.75 11.73 11.51
N MET A 283 10.46 11.45 11.70
CA MET A 283 9.41 12.47 11.83
C MET A 283 9.31 12.98 13.27
N ASN A 284 9.50 12.08 14.27
CA ASN A 284 9.42 12.37 15.69
C ASN A 284 10.79 12.27 16.36
N GLY A 285 11.18 13.30 17.10
CA GLY A 285 12.53 13.44 17.65
C GLY A 285 13.02 12.40 18.65
N GLY A 286 12.14 11.51 19.16
CA GLY A 286 12.47 10.50 20.17
C GLY A 286 12.53 9.07 19.65
N SER A 287 12.15 8.80 18.39
CA SER A 287 12.05 7.44 17.84
C SER A 287 13.40 6.89 17.37
N SER A 288 13.65 5.60 17.64
CA SER A 288 14.76 4.82 17.06
C SER A 288 14.38 4.27 15.70
N GLN A 289 15.31 4.27 14.77
CA GLN A 289 15.12 3.69 13.44
C GLN A 289 15.93 2.38 13.25
N ALA A 290 16.43 1.81 14.36
CA ALA A 290 17.23 0.59 14.34
C ALA A 290 16.49 -0.62 13.74
N TRP A 291 15.16 -0.62 13.74
CA TRP A 291 14.31 -1.65 13.15
C TRP A 291 14.44 -1.77 11.62
N ARG A 292 14.91 -0.69 10.95
CA ARG A 292 15.00 -0.62 9.47
C ARG A 292 15.96 -1.66 8.89
N ALA A 293 17.13 -1.82 9.49
CA ALA A 293 18.14 -2.74 8.99
C ALA A 293 17.73 -4.22 9.11
N PRO A 294 17.24 -4.72 10.25
CA PRO A 294 16.74 -6.10 10.34
C PRO A 294 15.58 -6.38 9.38
N LEU A 295 14.62 -5.45 9.24
CA LEU A 295 13.54 -5.59 8.28
C LEU A 295 14.09 -5.73 6.85
N ARG A 296 14.99 -4.82 6.44
CA ARG A 296 15.60 -4.85 5.10
C ARG A 296 16.36 -6.13 4.85
N ASN A 297 17.20 -6.53 5.79
CA ASN A 297 18.07 -7.70 5.64
C ASN A 297 17.24 -9.00 5.58
N GLY A 298 16.21 -9.13 6.42
CA GLY A 298 15.32 -10.29 6.38
C GLY A 298 14.59 -10.43 5.04
N LEU A 299 14.10 -9.32 4.50
CA LEU A 299 13.43 -9.32 3.20
C LEU A 299 14.39 -9.56 2.02
N LEU A 300 15.63 -9.07 2.09
CA LEU A 300 16.66 -9.39 1.08
C LEU A 300 17.01 -10.88 1.08
N GLN A 301 17.24 -11.48 2.25
CA GLN A 301 17.48 -12.91 2.37
C GLN A 301 16.32 -13.74 1.83
N LEU A 302 15.09 -13.31 2.10
CA LEU A 302 13.91 -13.98 1.56
C LEU A 302 13.83 -13.84 0.03
N ALA A 303 14.08 -12.65 -0.53
CA ALA A 303 14.07 -12.43 -1.97
C ALA A 303 15.10 -13.31 -2.68
N ASP A 304 16.34 -13.39 -2.16
CA ASP A 304 17.37 -14.26 -2.69
C ASP A 304 16.94 -15.74 -2.66
N GLY A 305 16.28 -16.16 -1.58
CA GLY A 305 15.71 -17.51 -1.47
C GLY A 305 14.58 -17.78 -2.47
N ILE A 306 13.72 -16.79 -2.72
CA ILE A 306 12.65 -16.89 -3.74
C ILE A 306 13.27 -17.00 -5.13
N HIS A 307 14.26 -16.16 -5.47
CA HIS A 307 14.97 -16.22 -6.75
C HIS A 307 15.61 -17.60 -6.97
N ALA A 308 16.29 -18.15 -5.95
CA ALA A 308 16.87 -19.49 -6.02
C ALA A 308 15.81 -20.59 -6.19
N ALA A 309 14.66 -20.44 -5.54
CA ALA A 309 13.53 -21.36 -5.72
C ALA A 309 12.96 -21.31 -7.15
N VAL A 310 12.85 -20.12 -7.73
CA VAL A 310 12.44 -19.94 -9.13
C VAL A 310 13.44 -20.66 -10.05
N GLU A 311 14.73 -20.39 -9.94
CA GLU A 311 15.76 -21.02 -10.77
C GLU A 311 15.78 -22.56 -10.64
N THR A 312 15.48 -23.08 -9.44
CA THR A 312 15.52 -24.53 -9.15
C THR A 312 14.26 -25.26 -9.61
N HIS A 313 13.09 -24.64 -9.47
CA HIS A 313 11.80 -25.29 -9.65
C HIS A 313 11.05 -24.82 -10.92
N TRP A 314 11.67 -23.97 -11.73
CA TRP A 314 11.08 -23.49 -12.97
C TRP A 314 10.88 -24.62 -13.97
N PRO A 315 9.66 -24.81 -14.52
CA PRO A 315 9.43 -25.83 -15.54
C PRO A 315 10.22 -25.53 -16.83
N ALA A 316 10.99 -26.51 -17.30
CA ALA A 316 11.86 -26.32 -18.48
C ALA A 316 11.07 -25.93 -19.75
N GLU A 317 9.82 -26.42 -19.87
CA GLU A 317 8.91 -26.13 -20.98
C GLU A 317 8.35 -24.69 -20.96
N ALA A 318 8.48 -23.97 -19.83
CA ALA A 318 8.00 -22.59 -19.72
C ALA A 318 8.96 -21.54 -20.28
N GLY A 319 10.15 -21.94 -20.76
CA GLY A 319 11.16 -21.03 -21.27
C GLY A 319 12.07 -20.43 -20.18
N GLU A 320 12.62 -19.26 -20.42
CA GLU A 320 13.55 -18.61 -19.46
C GLU A 320 12.74 -17.81 -18.42
N PRO A 321 12.93 -18.07 -17.10
CA PRO A 321 12.07 -17.52 -16.05
C PRO A 321 12.04 -15.99 -16.01
N TRP A 322 13.18 -15.35 -16.18
CA TRP A 322 13.29 -13.89 -16.04
C TRP A 322 12.70 -13.14 -17.24
N ALA A 323 12.86 -13.69 -18.44
CA ALA A 323 12.18 -13.18 -19.63
C ALA A 323 10.66 -13.35 -19.49
N CYS A 324 10.21 -14.48 -18.95
CA CYS A 324 8.79 -14.70 -18.66
C CYS A 324 8.26 -13.70 -17.60
N ARG A 325 9.03 -13.43 -16.54
CA ARG A 325 8.66 -12.43 -15.52
C ARG A 325 8.49 -11.04 -16.12
N ASP A 326 9.46 -10.59 -16.90
CA ASP A 326 9.41 -9.28 -17.55
C ASP A 326 8.22 -9.18 -18.53
N ALA A 327 7.98 -10.24 -19.31
CA ALA A 327 6.90 -10.29 -20.30
C ALA A 327 5.50 -10.38 -19.69
N ALA A 328 5.34 -11.07 -18.55
CA ALA A 328 4.05 -11.26 -17.90
C ALA A 328 3.42 -9.95 -17.40
N GLY A 329 4.28 -8.98 -17.02
CA GLY A 329 3.81 -7.72 -16.43
C GLY A 329 3.23 -7.89 -15.03
N PRO A 330 2.86 -6.78 -14.38
CA PRO A 330 2.46 -6.78 -12.97
C PRO A 330 1.10 -7.43 -12.71
N LEU A 331 0.25 -7.52 -13.71
CA LEU A 331 -1.05 -8.18 -13.64
C LEU A 331 -0.99 -9.66 -14.04
N LEU A 332 0.21 -10.14 -14.41
CA LEU A 332 0.43 -11.48 -14.93
C LEU A 332 -0.48 -11.80 -16.13
N ASP A 333 -0.62 -10.82 -17.04
CA ASP A 333 -1.43 -10.98 -18.25
C ASP A 333 -0.73 -11.93 -19.24
N GLY A 334 -1.50 -12.84 -19.84
CA GLY A 334 -0.96 -13.76 -20.85
C GLY A 334 -0.15 -14.93 -20.30
N VAL A 335 -0.21 -15.17 -18.97
CA VAL A 335 0.45 -16.33 -18.34
C VAL A 335 -0.43 -17.58 -18.33
N GLU A 336 -1.66 -17.52 -18.86
CA GLU A 336 -2.62 -18.63 -18.87
C GLU A 336 -2.10 -19.85 -19.64
N ALA A 337 -1.18 -19.64 -20.58
CA ALA A 337 -0.53 -20.71 -21.35
C ALA A 337 0.66 -21.34 -20.61
N LEU A 338 1.11 -20.78 -19.49
CA LEU A 338 2.24 -21.31 -18.74
C LEU A 338 1.81 -22.46 -17.81
N PRO A 339 2.70 -23.42 -17.55
CA PRO A 339 2.46 -24.43 -16.52
C PRO A 339 2.10 -23.79 -15.17
N GLY A 340 1.19 -24.40 -14.40
CA GLY A 340 0.71 -23.86 -13.13
C GLY A 340 1.83 -23.53 -12.12
N MET A 341 2.92 -24.33 -12.11
CA MET A 341 4.10 -24.05 -11.30
C MET A 341 4.80 -22.75 -11.73
N ALA A 342 4.98 -22.52 -13.04
CA ALA A 342 5.58 -21.29 -13.55
C ALA A 342 4.76 -20.05 -13.16
N THR A 343 3.45 -20.11 -13.36
CA THR A 343 2.54 -19.02 -12.96
C THR A 343 2.62 -18.73 -11.45
N ARG A 344 2.68 -19.79 -10.64
CA ARG A 344 2.79 -19.69 -9.19
C ARG A 344 4.10 -19.03 -8.75
N LEU A 345 5.21 -19.40 -9.40
CA LEU A 345 6.53 -18.82 -9.14
C LEU A 345 6.60 -17.35 -9.63
N LEU A 346 6.00 -17.01 -10.76
CA LEU A 346 5.90 -15.61 -11.20
C LEU A 346 5.12 -14.74 -10.23
N GLU A 347 4.06 -15.28 -9.63
CA GLU A 347 3.34 -14.55 -8.60
C GLU A 347 4.16 -14.41 -7.31
N ALA A 348 4.96 -15.40 -6.93
CA ALA A 348 5.91 -15.28 -5.82
C ALA A 348 6.93 -14.16 -6.09
N GLU A 349 7.48 -14.08 -7.31
CA GLU A 349 8.38 -13.01 -7.74
C GLU A 349 7.71 -11.62 -7.70
N ARG A 350 6.46 -11.50 -8.15
CA ARG A 350 5.72 -10.25 -8.06
C ARG A 350 5.60 -9.76 -6.61
N HIS A 351 5.35 -10.67 -5.69
CA HIS A 351 5.33 -10.34 -4.26
C HIS A 351 6.72 -10.06 -3.71
N ALA A 352 7.77 -10.75 -4.19
CA ALA A 352 9.16 -10.47 -3.83
C ALA A 352 9.58 -9.04 -4.22
N LEU A 353 9.19 -8.55 -5.39
CA LEU A 353 9.41 -7.16 -5.80
C LEU A 353 8.64 -6.18 -4.90
N ALA A 354 7.36 -6.45 -4.65
CA ALA A 354 6.49 -5.61 -3.83
C ALA A 354 6.92 -5.48 -2.36
N MET A 355 7.72 -6.43 -1.84
CA MET A 355 8.31 -6.35 -0.49
C MET A 355 9.22 -5.13 -0.29
N PHE A 356 9.64 -4.47 -1.36
CA PHE A 356 10.60 -3.36 -1.30
C PHE A 356 9.99 -2.00 -1.57
N THR A 357 8.65 -1.87 -1.51
CA THR A 357 7.95 -0.58 -1.57
C THR A 357 8.54 0.40 -0.56
N SER A 358 8.96 1.57 -1.01
CA SER A 358 9.77 2.52 -0.22
C SER A 358 9.10 3.03 1.05
N CYS A 359 7.77 3.16 1.03
CA CYS A 359 6.96 3.67 2.14
C CYS A 359 7.13 2.85 3.44
N ALA A 360 7.48 1.56 3.34
CA ALA A 360 7.69 0.71 4.51
C ALA A 360 8.81 1.19 5.44
N TRP A 361 9.78 1.96 4.93
CA TRP A 361 10.92 2.50 5.71
C TRP A 361 10.84 4.00 5.95
N PHE A 362 9.82 4.67 5.41
CA PHE A 362 9.78 6.12 5.46
C PHE A 362 9.46 6.66 6.86
N PHE A 363 8.49 6.05 7.54
CA PHE A 363 7.99 6.48 8.84
C PHE A 363 8.82 5.95 10.03
N ASP A 364 8.37 6.24 11.24
CA ASP A 364 9.20 6.16 12.44
C ASP A 364 9.13 4.84 13.19
N ASP A 365 8.18 3.95 12.87
CA ASP A 365 8.00 2.73 13.63
C ASP A 365 7.64 1.52 12.76
N LEU A 366 8.12 0.35 13.19
CA LEU A 366 7.83 -0.94 12.60
C LEU A 366 6.34 -1.34 12.71
N GLU A 367 5.64 -0.86 13.73
CA GLU A 367 4.23 -1.19 13.99
C GLU A 367 3.23 -0.35 13.18
N ARG A 368 3.70 0.66 12.46
CA ARG A 368 2.86 1.46 11.58
C ARG A 368 2.27 0.60 10.45
N ILE A 369 1.29 1.16 9.75
CA ILE A 369 0.57 0.42 8.70
C ILE A 369 1.45 0.00 7.51
N GLU A 370 2.56 0.74 7.26
CA GLU A 370 3.38 0.54 6.07
C GLU A 370 4.31 -0.68 6.16
N PRO A 371 5.08 -0.94 7.26
CA PRO A 371 5.92 -2.14 7.36
C PRO A 371 5.14 -3.46 7.31
N PRO A 372 3.97 -3.62 7.95
CA PRO A 372 3.15 -4.81 7.78
C PRO A 372 2.72 -5.11 6.34
N ILE A 373 2.60 -4.09 5.46
CA ILE A 373 2.26 -4.31 4.04
C ILE A 373 3.35 -5.13 3.35
N VAL A 374 4.61 -4.75 3.51
CA VAL A 374 5.72 -5.50 2.88
C VAL A 374 5.88 -6.89 3.48
N LEU A 375 5.63 -7.04 4.77
CA LEU A 375 5.61 -8.36 5.43
C LEU A 375 4.45 -9.24 4.95
N ARG A 376 3.28 -8.68 4.61
CA ARG A 376 2.17 -9.42 3.97
C ARG A 376 2.56 -9.90 2.57
N HIS A 377 3.30 -9.10 1.81
CA HIS A 377 3.86 -9.55 0.54
C HIS A 377 4.86 -10.69 0.75
N ALA A 378 5.73 -10.62 1.77
CA ALA A 378 6.64 -11.70 2.14
C ALA A 378 5.90 -12.99 2.50
N ALA A 379 4.86 -12.91 3.32
CA ALA A 379 4.03 -14.06 3.68
C ALA A 379 3.37 -14.69 2.45
N ARG A 380 2.85 -13.85 1.54
CA ARG A 380 2.22 -14.35 0.32
C ARG A 380 3.22 -14.99 -0.63
N ALA A 381 4.42 -14.41 -0.78
CA ALA A 381 5.48 -15.02 -1.56
C ALA A 381 5.85 -16.41 -1.02
N LEU A 382 6.02 -16.54 0.30
CA LEU A 382 6.29 -17.82 0.97
C LEU A 382 5.19 -18.86 0.73
N GLU A 383 3.91 -18.49 0.77
CA GLU A 383 2.79 -19.39 0.49
C GLU A 383 2.78 -19.95 -0.94
N LEU A 384 3.39 -19.21 -1.87
CA LEU A 384 3.47 -19.57 -3.28
C LEU A 384 4.66 -20.48 -3.61
N LEU A 385 5.59 -20.66 -2.69
CA LEU A 385 6.76 -21.51 -2.90
C LEU A 385 6.40 -23.01 -2.82
N PRO A 386 7.19 -23.88 -3.46
CA PRO A 386 7.06 -25.33 -3.33
C PRO A 386 7.18 -25.80 -1.87
N GLU A 387 6.54 -26.91 -1.57
CA GLU A 387 6.67 -27.55 -0.27
C GLU A 387 8.15 -27.90 0.04
N GLY A 388 8.57 -27.71 1.28
CA GLY A 388 9.95 -27.91 1.72
C GLY A 388 10.91 -26.74 1.46
N VAL A 389 10.57 -25.78 0.58
CA VAL A 389 11.32 -24.53 0.39
C VAL A 389 10.87 -23.44 1.35
N ARG A 390 9.59 -23.40 1.63
CA ARG A 390 8.96 -22.36 2.45
C ARG A 390 9.49 -22.29 3.87
N GLU A 391 9.48 -23.41 4.60
CA GLU A 391 9.78 -23.44 6.04
C GLU A 391 11.17 -22.91 6.40
N PRO A 392 12.27 -23.31 5.71
CA PRO A 392 13.58 -22.74 5.98
C PRO A 392 13.64 -21.23 5.75
N LEU A 393 13.00 -20.73 4.70
CA LEU A 393 13.01 -19.31 4.36
C LEU A 393 12.17 -18.49 5.36
N GLU A 394 11.00 -19.00 5.78
CA GLU A 394 10.18 -18.35 6.81
C GLU A 394 10.95 -18.29 8.15
N SER A 395 11.62 -19.38 8.54
CA SER A 395 12.43 -19.42 9.77
C SER A 395 13.56 -18.39 9.74
N ALA A 396 14.30 -18.31 8.64
CA ALA A 396 15.40 -17.35 8.48
C ALA A 396 14.88 -15.88 8.48
N LEU A 397 13.75 -15.63 7.83
CA LEU A 397 13.09 -14.32 7.87
C LEU A 397 12.74 -13.95 9.31
N LEU A 398 12.05 -14.83 10.05
CA LEU A 398 11.60 -14.57 11.42
C LEU A 398 12.77 -14.36 12.38
N GLU A 399 13.86 -15.12 12.26
CA GLU A 399 15.09 -14.91 13.03
C GLU A 399 15.65 -13.50 12.81
N THR A 400 15.68 -13.03 11.57
CA THR A 400 16.25 -11.72 11.22
C THR A 400 15.33 -10.57 11.65
N ILE A 401 14.03 -10.63 11.32
CA ILE A 401 13.09 -9.57 11.71
C ILE A 401 12.79 -9.56 13.21
N GLY A 402 13.08 -10.64 13.93
CA GLY A 402 13.04 -10.70 15.39
C GLY A 402 13.94 -9.67 16.07
N GLN A 403 14.98 -9.21 15.38
CA GLN A 403 15.88 -8.14 15.84
C GLN A 403 15.28 -6.73 15.66
N ALA A 404 14.26 -6.57 14.81
CA ALA A 404 13.59 -5.31 14.60
C ALA A 404 12.62 -5.03 15.77
N GLN A 405 12.90 -4.00 16.56
CA GLN A 405 12.08 -3.63 17.72
C GLN A 405 11.21 -2.42 17.39
N SER A 406 9.94 -2.47 17.79
CA SER A 406 9.08 -1.29 17.82
C SER A 406 9.56 -0.29 18.88
N ASN A 407 9.33 1.00 18.64
CA ASN A 407 9.56 2.04 19.64
C ASN A 407 8.57 1.94 20.83
N ASP A 408 7.43 1.30 20.62
CA ASP A 408 6.50 0.93 21.68
C ASP A 408 6.79 -0.51 22.15
N PRO A 409 7.35 -0.70 23.37
CA PRO A 409 7.63 -2.04 23.91
C PRO A 409 6.42 -2.97 23.97
N ALA A 410 5.19 -2.42 24.11
CA ALA A 410 3.97 -3.20 24.14
C ALA A 410 3.64 -3.85 22.78
N LYS A 411 4.18 -3.32 21.70
CA LYS A 411 4.01 -3.85 20.33
C LYS A 411 5.01 -4.96 20.00
N GLY A 412 6.10 -5.02 20.73
CA GLY A 412 7.12 -6.05 20.60
C GLY A 412 8.03 -5.85 19.38
N ASN A 413 8.44 -6.95 18.78
CA ASN A 413 9.38 -6.99 17.67
C ASN A 413 8.72 -7.46 16.35
N GLY A 414 9.53 -7.62 15.31
CA GLY A 414 9.07 -8.07 14.00
C GLY A 414 8.34 -9.41 14.02
N ILE A 415 8.71 -10.35 14.93
CA ILE A 415 7.97 -11.62 15.09
C ILE A 415 6.57 -11.36 15.66
N ALA A 416 6.46 -10.53 16.68
CA ALA A 416 5.16 -10.18 17.27
C ALA A 416 4.24 -9.50 16.23
N ILE A 417 4.79 -8.60 15.42
CA ILE A 417 4.07 -7.94 14.32
C ILE A 417 3.68 -8.96 13.24
N TRP A 418 4.59 -9.85 12.85
CA TRP A 418 4.30 -10.94 11.91
C TRP A 418 3.10 -11.77 12.36
N GLN A 419 3.10 -12.21 13.61
CA GLN A 419 2.02 -13.02 14.17
C GLN A 419 0.70 -12.25 14.25
N ARG A 420 0.73 -11.01 14.72
CA ARG A 420 -0.47 -10.21 14.99
C ARG A 420 -1.06 -9.59 13.72
N GLU A 421 -0.23 -9.01 12.84
CA GLU A 421 -0.70 -8.19 11.72
C GLU A 421 -0.63 -8.92 10.37
N VAL A 422 0.35 -9.83 10.21
CA VAL A 422 0.61 -10.46 8.91
C VAL A 422 -0.13 -11.78 8.78
N LEU A 423 0.02 -12.69 9.74
CA LEU A 423 -0.64 -13.98 9.65
C LEU A 423 -2.16 -13.88 9.69
N ARG A 424 -2.72 -12.86 10.34
CA ARG A 424 -4.17 -12.59 10.36
C ARG A 424 -4.72 -12.21 8.98
N GLU A 425 -3.92 -11.59 8.13
CA GLU A 425 -4.30 -11.14 6.79
C GLU A 425 -3.88 -12.13 5.69
N ALA A 426 -3.04 -13.11 6.01
CA ALA A 426 -2.59 -14.11 5.05
C ALA A 426 -3.78 -14.96 4.57
N SER A 427 -3.93 -15.04 3.24
CA SER A 427 -5.08 -15.65 2.56
C SER A 427 -4.75 -17.03 1.98
N GLY A 428 -3.85 -17.78 2.59
CA GLY A 428 -3.50 -19.12 2.14
C GLY A 428 -4.69 -20.05 2.05
N PRO A 429 -4.74 -20.96 1.05
CA PRO A 429 -5.89 -21.85 0.83
C PRO A 429 -6.29 -22.65 2.08
N ALA A 430 -5.33 -23.13 2.86
CA ALA A 430 -5.58 -23.87 4.10
C ALA A 430 -6.31 -23.01 5.14
N ARG A 431 -5.89 -21.74 5.34
CA ARG A 431 -6.54 -20.81 6.27
C ARG A 431 -7.92 -20.38 5.79
N LEU A 432 -8.07 -20.20 4.47
CA LEU A 432 -9.38 -19.94 3.88
C LEU A 432 -10.32 -21.12 4.11
N ALA A 433 -9.87 -22.35 3.87
CA ALA A 433 -10.64 -23.55 4.11
C ALA A 433 -11.02 -23.69 5.59
N ALA A 434 -10.12 -23.37 6.52
CA ALA A 434 -10.41 -23.34 7.95
C ALA A 434 -11.52 -22.34 8.30
N GLY A 435 -11.45 -21.14 7.76
CA GLY A 435 -12.47 -20.11 7.98
C GLY A 435 -13.82 -20.48 7.37
N VAL A 436 -13.83 -21.03 6.16
CA VAL A 436 -15.04 -21.52 5.49
C VAL A 436 -15.68 -22.66 6.28
N ALA A 437 -14.87 -23.59 6.82
CA ALA A 437 -15.39 -24.67 7.66
C ALA A 437 -16.08 -24.13 8.92
N ALA A 438 -15.45 -23.19 9.61
CA ALA A 438 -16.06 -22.54 10.78
C ALA A 438 -17.34 -21.78 10.40
N LEU A 439 -17.36 -21.11 9.26
CA LEU A 439 -18.55 -20.40 8.77
C LEU A 439 -19.66 -21.36 8.38
N ARG A 440 -19.33 -22.52 7.77
CA ARG A 440 -20.28 -23.59 7.44
C ARG A 440 -21.02 -24.10 8.66
N ASP A 441 -20.31 -24.27 9.77
CA ASP A 441 -20.90 -24.75 11.01
C ASP A 441 -21.89 -23.74 11.63
N LEU A 442 -21.71 -22.45 11.36
CA LEU A 442 -22.61 -21.39 11.85
C LEU A 442 -23.75 -21.07 10.87
N THR A 443 -23.50 -21.13 9.57
CA THR A 443 -24.46 -20.74 8.53
C THR A 443 -24.35 -21.65 7.33
N PRO A 444 -24.84 -22.91 7.43
CA PRO A 444 -24.70 -23.91 6.33
C PRO A 444 -25.27 -23.42 4.99
N ASP A 445 -26.38 -22.69 5.04
CA ASP A 445 -27.12 -22.24 3.85
C ASP A 445 -26.52 -21.01 3.14
N ALA A 446 -25.49 -20.37 3.73
CA ALA A 446 -24.92 -19.10 3.21
C ALA A 446 -23.65 -19.27 2.38
N LEU A 447 -23.22 -20.51 2.10
CA LEU A 447 -21.88 -20.77 1.53
C LEU A 447 -21.85 -21.22 0.09
N ASP A 448 -23.00 -21.54 -0.50
CA ASP A 448 -23.03 -21.93 -1.92
C ASP A 448 -22.64 -20.73 -2.79
N ASP A 449 -21.56 -20.91 -3.57
CA ASP A 449 -20.96 -19.89 -4.43
C ASP A 449 -20.42 -18.64 -3.69
N LEU A 450 -19.93 -18.79 -2.45
CA LEU A 450 -19.27 -17.71 -1.73
C LEU A 450 -18.06 -17.20 -2.51
N VAL A 451 -18.09 -15.93 -2.92
CA VAL A 451 -17.01 -15.26 -3.65
C VAL A 451 -16.14 -14.49 -2.67
N LEU A 452 -14.91 -14.95 -2.51
CA LEU A 452 -13.85 -14.25 -1.79
C LEU A 452 -12.96 -13.46 -2.77
N PRO A 453 -12.14 -12.54 -2.31
CA PRO A 453 -11.31 -11.71 -3.21
C PRO A 453 -10.49 -12.49 -4.23
N ALA A 454 -9.88 -13.60 -3.81
CA ALA A 454 -9.04 -14.43 -4.68
C ALA A 454 -9.65 -15.80 -5.05
N HIS A 455 -10.72 -16.23 -4.40
CA HIS A 455 -11.27 -17.59 -4.58
C HIS A 455 -12.80 -17.58 -4.65
N VAL A 456 -13.34 -18.55 -5.40
CA VAL A 456 -14.74 -18.97 -5.28
C VAL A 456 -14.76 -20.22 -4.42
N VAL A 457 -15.65 -20.26 -3.45
CA VAL A 457 -15.84 -21.41 -2.55
C VAL A 457 -16.99 -22.24 -3.08
N ARG A 458 -16.80 -23.57 -3.13
CA ARG A 458 -17.87 -24.53 -3.40
C ARG A 458 -17.84 -25.61 -2.34
N LEU A 459 -19.00 -26.06 -1.93
CA LEU A 459 -19.15 -27.21 -1.04
C LEU A 459 -19.50 -28.45 -1.87
N GLU A 460 -18.68 -29.50 -1.79
CA GLU A 460 -18.92 -30.77 -2.44
C GLU A 460 -18.99 -31.89 -1.39
N GLY A 461 -20.17 -32.11 -0.82
CA GLY A 461 -20.36 -32.94 0.37
C GLY A 461 -19.64 -32.33 1.59
N ASP A 462 -18.72 -33.11 2.18
CA ASP A 462 -17.90 -32.65 3.30
C ASP A 462 -16.67 -31.86 2.88
N ASP A 463 -16.38 -31.80 1.58
CA ASP A 463 -15.18 -31.16 1.07
C ASP A 463 -15.43 -29.68 0.74
N ILE A 464 -14.48 -28.84 1.11
CA ILE A 464 -14.42 -27.43 0.74
C ILE A 464 -13.51 -27.31 -0.46
N VAL A 465 -14.07 -26.85 -1.58
CA VAL A 465 -13.36 -26.65 -2.84
C VAL A 465 -13.10 -25.16 -3.03
N LEU A 466 -11.83 -24.79 -3.10
CA LEU A 466 -11.40 -23.42 -3.37
C LEU A 466 -10.92 -23.35 -4.83
N VAL A 467 -11.61 -22.56 -5.66
CA VAL A 467 -11.23 -22.28 -7.04
C VAL A 467 -10.65 -20.89 -7.12
N HIS A 468 -9.40 -20.77 -7.56
CA HIS A 468 -8.75 -19.47 -7.67
C HIS A 468 -9.37 -18.66 -8.83
N ARG A 469 -9.82 -17.42 -8.59
CA ARG A 469 -10.59 -16.62 -9.57
C ARG A 469 -9.80 -16.25 -10.83
N ARG A 470 -8.49 -16.07 -10.73
CA ARG A 470 -7.60 -15.75 -11.86
C ARG A 470 -6.94 -16.98 -12.48
N ARG A 471 -6.89 -18.09 -11.75
CA ARG A 471 -6.26 -19.35 -12.14
C ARG A 471 -7.29 -20.45 -11.96
N ILE A 472 -8.19 -20.56 -12.91
CA ILE A 472 -9.35 -21.46 -12.87
C ILE A 472 -8.92 -22.95 -12.76
N ASP A 473 -7.72 -23.28 -13.18
CA ASP A 473 -7.07 -24.59 -13.05
C ASP A 473 -6.48 -24.84 -11.65
N GLU A 474 -6.27 -23.79 -10.86
CA GLU A 474 -5.85 -23.93 -9.46
C GLU A 474 -7.07 -24.20 -8.57
N VAL A 475 -7.40 -25.48 -8.46
CA VAL A 475 -8.46 -25.98 -7.58
C VAL A 475 -7.84 -26.76 -6.45
N THR A 476 -8.18 -26.41 -5.20
CA THR A 476 -7.74 -27.15 -4.02
C THR A 476 -8.93 -27.69 -3.25
N ARG A 477 -8.81 -28.92 -2.74
CA ARG A 477 -9.87 -29.61 -2.00
C ARG A 477 -9.42 -29.86 -0.57
N TRP A 478 -10.27 -29.49 0.37
CA TRP A 478 -9.99 -29.52 1.79
C TRP A 478 -11.10 -30.20 2.55
N ARG A 479 -10.73 -31.04 3.51
CA ARG A 479 -11.67 -31.55 4.53
C ARG A 479 -11.31 -30.95 5.85
N ALA A 480 -12.32 -30.50 6.59
CA ALA A 480 -12.10 -29.78 7.84
C ALA A 480 -12.90 -30.41 8.97
N GLU A 481 -12.28 -30.42 10.13
CA GLU A 481 -12.88 -30.78 11.40
C GLU A 481 -12.76 -29.58 12.35
N THR A 482 -13.88 -29.16 12.93
CA THR A 482 -13.94 -28.01 13.82
C THR A 482 -13.94 -28.44 15.27
N VAL A 483 -13.17 -27.76 16.10
CA VAL A 483 -13.17 -27.92 17.56
C VAL A 483 -13.95 -26.75 18.13
N VAL A 484 -15.10 -27.05 18.70
CA VAL A 484 -16.03 -26.05 19.24
C VAL A 484 -15.78 -25.89 20.75
N ALA A 485 -15.59 -24.65 21.17
CA ALA A 485 -15.63 -24.27 22.58
C ALA A 485 -16.65 -23.14 22.74
N GLY A 486 -17.76 -23.42 23.44
CA GLY A 486 -18.88 -22.47 23.47
C GLY A 486 -19.81 -22.60 22.26
N VAL A 487 -20.19 -21.50 21.63
CA VAL A 487 -21.17 -21.43 20.53
C VAL A 487 -20.52 -21.35 19.15
N VAL A 488 -19.23 -21.01 19.08
CA VAL A 488 -18.49 -20.78 17.84
C VAL A 488 -17.26 -21.70 17.78
N PRO A 489 -16.91 -22.23 16.61
CA PRO A 489 -15.67 -22.97 16.43
C PRO A 489 -14.44 -22.12 16.79
N MET A 490 -13.56 -22.65 17.63
CA MET A 490 -12.37 -21.94 18.09
C MET A 490 -11.10 -22.38 17.38
N ARG A 491 -11.06 -23.63 16.96
CA ARG A 491 -9.96 -24.22 16.18
C ARG A 491 -10.52 -25.04 15.05
N VAL A 492 -9.80 -25.08 13.96
CA VAL A 492 -10.14 -25.87 12.80
C VAL A 492 -8.93 -26.68 12.36
N HIS A 493 -9.12 -27.96 12.18
CA HIS A 493 -8.15 -28.86 11.59
C HIS A 493 -8.51 -29.04 10.12
N VAL A 494 -7.63 -28.70 9.21
CA VAL A 494 -7.85 -28.83 7.78
C VAL A 494 -6.84 -29.78 7.19
N ARG A 495 -7.29 -30.63 6.28
CA ARG A 495 -6.43 -31.53 5.53
C ARG A 495 -6.77 -31.41 4.06
N ARG A 496 -5.75 -31.29 3.26
CA ARG A 496 -5.89 -31.33 1.80
C ARG A 496 -6.21 -32.76 1.37
N VAL A 497 -7.25 -32.95 0.53
CA VAL A 497 -7.72 -34.29 0.12
C VAL A 497 -7.39 -34.65 -1.32
N ASP A 498 -7.01 -33.69 -2.12
CA ASP A 498 -6.53 -33.87 -3.50
C ASP A 498 -5.04 -34.27 -3.58
N ILE A 499 -4.31 -34.24 -2.46
CA ILE A 499 -2.93 -34.70 -2.34
C ILE A 499 -2.83 -35.77 -1.26
N ALA A 500 -2.37 -36.95 -1.64
CA ALA A 500 -2.24 -38.07 -0.71
C ALA A 500 -1.07 -37.86 0.26
N GLY A 501 -1.28 -38.17 1.54
CA GLY A 501 -0.21 -38.17 2.56
C GLY A 501 0.11 -36.83 3.19
N GLN A 502 -0.59 -35.76 2.84
CA GLN A 502 -0.39 -34.45 3.47
C GLN A 502 -0.91 -34.43 4.91
N ALA A 503 -0.10 -33.90 5.83
CA ALA A 503 -0.49 -33.74 7.24
C ALA A 503 -1.64 -32.71 7.38
N ALA A 504 -2.43 -32.88 8.45
CA ALA A 504 -3.44 -31.87 8.78
C ALA A 504 -2.78 -30.62 9.34
N GLU A 505 -3.25 -29.45 8.91
CA GLU A 505 -2.89 -28.17 9.46
C GLU A 505 -3.93 -27.74 10.50
N HIS A 506 -3.49 -27.01 11.53
CA HIS A 506 -4.32 -26.60 12.65
C HIS A 506 -4.34 -25.08 12.76
N PHE A 507 -5.54 -24.50 12.72
CA PHE A 507 -5.70 -23.05 12.79
C PHE A 507 -6.62 -22.64 13.93
N ALA A 508 -6.21 -21.63 14.70
CA ALA A 508 -7.14 -20.89 15.55
C ALA A 508 -8.00 -19.96 14.67
N ILE A 509 -9.22 -19.68 15.07
CA ILE A 509 -10.11 -18.75 14.34
C ILE A 509 -9.49 -17.36 14.20
N SER A 510 -8.66 -16.97 15.16
CA SER A 510 -7.94 -15.69 15.15
C SER A 510 -7.02 -15.46 13.94
N VAL A 511 -6.52 -16.54 13.32
CA VAL A 511 -5.64 -16.47 12.14
C VAL A 511 -6.36 -16.71 10.81
N VAL A 512 -7.69 -16.81 10.85
CA VAL A 512 -8.51 -16.91 9.65
C VAL A 512 -8.45 -15.58 8.88
N PRO A 513 -8.30 -15.61 7.55
CA PRO A 513 -8.20 -14.40 6.74
C PRO A 513 -9.37 -13.44 6.93
N ARG A 514 -9.08 -12.15 6.90
CA ARG A 514 -10.05 -11.08 7.21
C ARG A 514 -11.38 -11.21 6.48
N PRO A 515 -11.45 -11.47 5.15
CA PRO A 515 -12.73 -11.55 4.45
C PRO A 515 -13.67 -12.62 5.01
N VAL A 516 -13.12 -13.79 5.38
CA VAL A 516 -13.90 -14.89 5.97
C VAL A 516 -14.18 -14.62 7.44
N ARG A 517 -13.24 -14.01 8.16
CA ARG A 517 -13.41 -13.63 9.56
C ARG A 517 -14.54 -12.62 9.75
N GLU A 518 -14.67 -11.63 8.88
CA GLU A 518 -15.78 -10.67 8.91
C GLU A 518 -17.13 -11.37 8.73
N LEU A 519 -17.23 -12.31 7.82
CA LEU A 519 -18.43 -13.13 7.63
C LEU A 519 -18.72 -14.01 8.85
N LEU A 520 -17.69 -14.63 9.40
CA LEU A 520 -17.79 -15.46 10.59
C LEU A 520 -18.31 -14.67 11.80
N LEU A 521 -17.77 -13.47 12.01
CA LEU A 521 -18.20 -12.58 13.08
C LEU A 521 -19.63 -12.08 12.87
N ALA A 522 -20.00 -11.76 11.63
CA ALA A 522 -21.38 -11.39 11.29
C ALA A 522 -22.37 -12.54 11.55
N ALA A 523 -21.99 -13.78 11.23
CA ALA A 523 -22.80 -14.97 11.46
C ALA A 523 -22.91 -15.33 12.97
N ALA A 524 -21.81 -15.20 13.71
CA ALA A 524 -21.78 -15.48 15.15
C ALA A 524 -22.55 -14.45 15.99
N ARG A 525 -22.61 -13.20 15.53
CA ARG A 525 -23.20 -12.08 16.24
C ARG A 525 -24.64 -12.32 16.73
N PRO A 526 -25.60 -12.83 15.93
CA PRO A 526 -26.95 -13.12 16.42
C PRO A 526 -26.98 -14.21 17.50
N MET A 527 -26.12 -15.23 17.37
CA MET A 527 -26.06 -16.34 18.33
C MET A 527 -25.53 -15.88 19.68
N VAL A 528 -24.47 -15.08 19.65
CA VAL A 528 -23.89 -14.44 20.82
C VAL A 528 -24.92 -13.56 21.50
N PHE A 529 -25.59 -12.75 20.74
CA PHE A 529 -26.64 -11.86 21.20
C PHE A 529 -27.78 -12.63 21.90
N ASP A 530 -28.21 -13.72 21.30
CA ASP A 530 -29.26 -14.58 21.88
C ASP A 530 -28.83 -15.35 23.15
N ALA A 531 -27.54 -15.64 23.27
CA ALA A 531 -27.01 -16.38 24.43
C ALA A 531 -26.76 -15.50 25.67
N THR A 532 -26.46 -14.20 25.45
CA THR A 532 -26.00 -13.31 26.54
C THR A 532 -27.09 -12.45 27.15
N LEU A 533 -28.15 -12.17 26.41
CA LEU A 533 -29.21 -11.26 26.87
C LEU A 533 -30.33 -11.98 27.59
N GLY A 534 -30.78 -11.42 28.72
CA GLY A 534 -32.01 -11.81 29.36
C GLY A 534 -33.24 -11.48 28.51
N ASP A 535 -34.39 -12.13 28.81
CA ASP A 535 -35.60 -12.01 27.98
C ASP A 535 -36.08 -10.55 27.78
N ALA A 536 -36.03 -9.75 28.85
CA ALA A 536 -36.39 -8.32 28.79
C ALA A 536 -35.47 -7.48 27.89
N GLN A 537 -34.18 -7.81 27.85
CA GLN A 537 -33.20 -7.14 26.97
C GLN A 537 -33.38 -7.54 25.53
N ARG A 538 -33.69 -8.84 25.26
CA ARG A 538 -34.03 -9.31 23.90
C ARG A 538 -35.30 -8.64 23.37
N GLU A 539 -36.30 -8.47 24.23
CA GLU A 539 -37.55 -7.80 23.86
C GLU A 539 -37.33 -6.31 23.56
N ALA A 540 -36.58 -5.60 24.40
CA ALA A 540 -36.23 -4.21 24.21
C ALA A 540 -35.40 -3.97 22.92
N LEU A 541 -34.55 -4.92 22.52
CA LEU A 541 -33.77 -4.88 21.29
C LEU A 541 -34.63 -5.16 20.05
N ARG A 542 -35.57 -6.11 20.13
CA ARG A 542 -36.54 -6.34 19.05
C ARG A 542 -37.37 -5.09 18.79
N ASP A 543 -37.69 -4.36 19.86
CA ASP A 543 -38.46 -3.11 19.79
C ASP A 543 -37.60 -1.88 19.35
N GLY A 544 -36.31 -2.06 19.10
CA GLY A 544 -35.41 -0.99 18.61
C GLY A 544 -34.97 0.02 19.67
N LEU A 545 -35.32 -0.18 20.95
CA LEU A 545 -35.10 0.80 22.01
C LEU A 545 -33.66 0.87 22.55
N LEU A 546 -32.82 -0.18 22.33
CA LEU A 546 -31.46 -0.26 22.85
C LEU A 546 -30.42 -0.64 21.77
N ALA A 547 -30.75 -0.43 20.52
CA ALA A 547 -30.05 -1.11 19.42
C ALA A 547 -28.51 -0.93 19.35
N PRO A 548 -27.89 0.26 19.48
CA PRO A 548 -26.42 0.36 19.37
C PRO A 548 -25.65 -0.10 20.61
N GLU A 549 -26.04 0.33 21.79
CA GLU A 549 -25.33 0.05 23.04
C GLU A 549 -25.46 -1.42 23.47
N ALA A 550 -26.66 -1.98 23.36
CA ALA A 550 -26.87 -3.37 23.73
C ALA A 550 -26.23 -4.34 22.72
N ALA A 551 -26.09 -3.97 21.45
CA ALA A 551 -25.36 -4.75 20.49
C ALA A 551 -23.85 -4.78 20.81
N ARG A 552 -23.28 -3.67 21.27
CA ARG A 552 -21.89 -3.58 21.74
C ARG A 552 -21.65 -4.41 22.98
N MET A 553 -22.54 -4.29 23.97
CA MET A 553 -22.51 -5.09 25.20
C MET A 553 -22.61 -6.58 24.91
N ALA A 554 -23.57 -6.97 24.06
CA ALA A 554 -23.76 -8.37 23.71
C ALA A 554 -22.57 -8.95 22.92
N ALA A 555 -21.87 -8.16 22.12
CA ALA A 555 -20.67 -8.61 21.43
C ALA A 555 -19.52 -8.85 22.39
N LEU A 556 -19.35 -7.99 23.40
CA LEU A 556 -18.34 -8.18 24.46
C LEU A 556 -18.67 -9.41 25.32
N ASP A 557 -19.87 -9.50 25.85
CA ASP A 557 -20.30 -10.64 26.64
C ASP A 557 -20.27 -11.94 25.85
N GLY A 558 -20.59 -11.87 24.58
CA GLY A 558 -20.58 -13.02 23.71
C GLY A 558 -19.20 -13.47 23.31
N ALA A 559 -18.27 -12.55 23.09
CA ALA A 559 -16.89 -12.93 22.91
C ALA A 559 -16.34 -13.72 24.10
N TRP A 560 -16.77 -13.39 25.32
CA TRP A 560 -16.44 -14.14 26.55
C TRP A 560 -17.11 -15.51 26.62
N LEU A 561 -18.35 -15.63 26.20
CA LEU A 561 -19.07 -16.92 26.14
C LEU A 561 -18.49 -17.84 25.06
N LEU A 562 -18.03 -17.27 23.95
CA LEU A 562 -17.45 -18.02 22.85
C LEU A 562 -16.17 -18.75 23.22
N VAL A 563 -15.43 -18.25 24.20
CA VAL A 563 -14.06 -18.70 24.46
C VAL A 563 -13.94 -19.53 25.70
N GLY A 564 -14.94 -19.49 26.57
CA GLY A 564 -14.83 -20.06 27.90
C GLY A 564 -13.77 -19.32 28.76
N ARG A 565 -13.90 -19.40 30.06
CA ARG A 565 -13.02 -18.66 30.98
C ARG A 565 -11.55 -19.09 30.95
N ASP A 566 -11.24 -20.25 30.36
CA ASP A 566 -9.90 -20.85 30.36
C ASP A 566 -9.04 -20.51 29.11
N GLY A 567 -9.62 -19.84 28.10
CA GLY A 567 -8.95 -19.51 26.82
C GLY A 567 -8.75 -18.01 26.58
N LEU A 568 -8.36 -17.27 27.59
CA LEU A 568 -8.29 -15.79 27.58
C LEU A 568 -7.40 -15.19 26.48
N ASP A 569 -6.31 -15.84 26.10
CA ASP A 569 -5.41 -15.34 25.06
C ASP A 569 -6.03 -15.45 23.65
N GLU A 570 -6.85 -16.47 23.43
CA GLU A 570 -7.63 -16.62 22.19
C GLU A 570 -8.89 -15.73 22.23
N ALA A 571 -9.49 -15.51 23.40
CA ALA A 571 -10.61 -14.62 23.62
C ALA A 571 -10.30 -13.18 23.28
N GLY A 572 -9.17 -12.70 23.69
CA GLY A 572 -8.77 -11.33 23.43
C GLY A 572 -8.75 -11.00 21.95
N VAL A 573 -8.41 -11.96 21.09
CA VAL A 573 -8.43 -11.74 19.65
C VAL A 573 -9.86 -11.65 19.11
N VAL A 574 -10.77 -12.48 19.61
CA VAL A 574 -12.19 -12.42 19.26
C VAL A 574 -12.83 -11.14 19.79
N VAL A 575 -12.49 -10.74 21.01
CA VAL A 575 -12.95 -9.46 21.60
C VAL A 575 -12.35 -8.26 20.84
N HIS A 576 -11.07 -8.28 20.49
CA HIS A 576 -10.48 -7.25 19.63
C HIS A 576 -11.18 -7.18 18.27
N ALA A 577 -11.43 -8.31 17.63
CA ALA A 577 -12.14 -8.36 16.37
C ALA A 577 -13.60 -7.88 16.52
N ALA A 578 -14.26 -8.18 17.62
CA ALA A 578 -15.61 -7.68 17.91
C ALA A 578 -15.61 -6.16 18.18
N LEU A 579 -14.60 -5.64 18.89
CA LEU A 579 -14.43 -4.21 19.12
C LEU A 579 -14.09 -3.46 17.82
N ASP A 580 -13.29 -4.05 16.94
CA ASP A 580 -13.00 -3.50 15.61
C ASP A 580 -14.26 -3.43 14.73
N LEU A 581 -15.17 -4.40 14.86
CA LEU A 581 -16.47 -4.38 14.17
C LEU A 581 -17.39 -3.25 14.64
N PHE A 582 -17.29 -2.85 15.90
CA PHE A 582 -18.12 -1.79 16.48
C PHE A 582 -17.48 -0.41 16.40
N ASP A 583 -16.35 -0.28 15.68
CA ASP A 583 -15.70 1.02 15.44
C ASP A 583 -15.34 1.79 16.73
N LEU A 584 -15.08 1.05 17.82
CA LEU A 584 -14.66 1.66 19.10
C LEU A 584 -13.36 2.45 18.97
N ASP A 585 -12.59 2.22 17.87
CA ASP A 585 -11.42 3.02 17.52
C ASP A 585 -11.74 4.30 16.72
N GLN A 586 -12.95 4.44 16.17
CA GLN A 586 -13.29 5.51 15.22
C GLN A 586 -14.42 6.44 15.66
N ALA A 587 -15.31 5.98 16.51
CA ALA A 587 -16.35 6.80 17.10
C ALA A 587 -16.12 6.90 18.61
N THR A 588 -16.32 8.06 19.20
CA THR A 588 -16.43 8.18 20.65
C THR A 588 -17.61 7.30 21.08
N PRO A 589 -17.37 6.15 21.71
CA PRO A 589 -18.48 5.28 22.10
C PRO A 589 -19.32 6.01 23.16
N PRO A 590 -20.61 5.73 23.27
CA PRO A 590 -21.41 6.22 24.38
C PRO A 590 -20.74 5.85 25.71
N ASP A 591 -20.52 6.81 26.58
CA ASP A 591 -19.77 6.66 27.84
C ASP A 591 -20.19 5.43 28.64
N ALA A 592 -21.48 5.15 28.67
CA ALA A 592 -22.04 3.99 29.36
C ALA A 592 -21.58 2.63 28.79
N ALA A 593 -21.37 2.51 27.49
CA ALA A 593 -20.93 1.27 26.86
C ALA A 593 -19.44 1.00 27.14
N VAL A 594 -18.62 2.03 27.19
CA VAL A 594 -17.19 1.93 27.54
C VAL A 594 -17.01 1.54 29.00
N VAL A 595 -17.75 2.18 29.90
CA VAL A 595 -17.73 1.86 31.34
C VAL A 595 -18.12 0.41 31.56
N ALA A 596 -19.22 -0.04 30.97
CA ALA A 596 -19.70 -1.40 31.14
C ALA A 596 -18.75 -2.45 30.53
N ALA A 597 -18.11 -2.15 29.39
CA ALA A 597 -17.10 -3.01 28.80
C ALA A 597 -15.85 -3.11 29.70
N PHE A 598 -15.42 -2.00 30.30
CA PHE A 598 -14.31 -1.97 31.24
C PHE A 598 -14.63 -2.76 32.53
N GLU A 599 -15.82 -2.61 33.08
CA GLU A 599 -16.28 -3.35 34.24
C GLU A 599 -16.39 -4.85 33.97
N ALA A 600 -16.80 -5.27 32.78
CA ALA A 600 -16.87 -6.67 32.37
C ALA A 600 -15.49 -7.36 32.32
N LEU A 601 -14.40 -6.62 32.15
CA LEU A 601 -13.04 -7.15 32.19
C LEU A 601 -12.50 -7.37 33.59
N ALA A 602 -13.04 -6.66 34.59
CA ALA A 602 -12.53 -6.69 35.98
C ALA A 602 -12.49 -8.07 36.63
N PRO A 603 -13.52 -8.95 36.50
CA PRO A 603 -13.55 -10.26 37.11
C PRO A 603 -12.69 -11.32 36.42
N LEU A 604 -12.05 -11.00 35.31
CA LEU A 604 -11.31 -11.97 34.48
C LEU A 604 -9.87 -12.14 34.98
N PRO A 605 -9.27 -13.33 34.84
CA PRO A 605 -7.88 -13.54 35.22
C PRO A 605 -6.95 -12.63 34.47
N PRO A 606 -5.83 -12.14 35.05
CA PRO A 606 -4.83 -11.34 34.36
C PRO A 606 -4.26 -12.09 33.16
N SER A 607 -4.26 -11.43 31.99
CA SER A 607 -3.58 -11.90 30.79
C SER A 607 -3.11 -10.69 29.98
N PRO A 608 -2.05 -10.82 29.15
CA PRO A 608 -1.59 -9.73 28.29
C PRO A 608 -2.71 -9.12 27.44
N THR A 609 -3.63 -9.95 26.97
CA THR A 609 -4.74 -9.51 26.11
C THR A 609 -5.82 -8.78 26.90
N ARG A 610 -6.19 -9.28 28.09
CA ARG A 610 -7.09 -8.57 29.00
C ARG A 610 -6.54 -7.20 29.37
N ASP A 611 -5.25 -7.14 29.70
CA ASP A 611 -4.59 -5.91 30.14
C ASP A 611 -4.44 -4.90 28.99
N ALA A 612 -4.17 -5.35 27.78
CA ALA A 612 -4.18 -4.50 26.59
C ALA A 612 -5.57 -3.94 26.29
N LEU A 613 -6.62 -4.78 26.41
CA LEU A 613 -8.00 -4.38 26.21
C LEU A 613 -8.47 -3.41 27.30
N ALA A 614 -8.14 -3.70 28.57
CA ALA A 614 -8.43 -2.81 29.69
C ALA A 614 -7.75 -1.44 29.53
N SER A 615 -6.50 -1.42 29.05
CA SER A 615 -5.78 -0.18 28.78
C SER A 615 -6.44 0.64 27.66
N ARG A 616 -6.89 0.00 26.59
CA ARG A 616 -7.60 0.69 25.49
C ARG A 616 -8.95 1.25 25.94
N LEU A 617 -9.73 0.46 26.69
CA LEU A 617 -11.01 0.91 27.24
C LEU A 617 -10.82 2.04 28.26
N ALA A 618 -9.76 1.97 29.09
CA ALA A 618 -9.43 3.03 30.04
C ALA A 618 -9.13 4.36 29.36
N LEU A 619 -8.52 4.35 28.17
CA LEU A 619 -8.26 5.56 27.36
C LEU A 619 -9.55 6.16 26.77
N ALA A 620 -10.60 5.36 26.64
CA ALA A 620 -11.89 5.78 26.10
C ALA A 620 -12.91 6.10 27.21
N LEU A 621 -12.54 5.94 28.50
CA LEU A 621 -13.42 6.34 29.61
C LEU A 621 -13.61 7.86 29.63
N PRO A 622 -14.82 8.36 29.91
CA PRO A 622 -15.04 9.78 30.07
C PRO A 622 -14.18 10.35 31.21
N GLU A 623 -13.62 11.53 31.01
CA GLU A 623 -12.95 12.26 32.08
C GLU A 623 -13.97 12.54 33.20
N SER A 624 -13.70 12.03 34.40
CA SER A 624 -14.57 12.16 35.60
C SER A 624 -14.56 13.58 36.16
#